data_e685dd83a0b0ddb9370b74c113e4bfc7
#
_entry.id   e685dd83a0b0ddb9370b74c113e4bfc7
#
_cell.length_a   1.000
_cell.length_b   1.000
_cell.length_c   1.000
_cell.angle_alpha   90.00
_cell.angle_beta   90.00
_cell.angle_gamma   90.00
#
_symmetry.space_group_name_H-M   'P 1'
#
loop_
_entity.id
_entity.type
_entity.pdbx_description
1 polymer ?
#
loop_
_entity_poly.entity_id
_entity_poly.type
_entity_poly.pdbx_seq_one_letter_code
_entity_poly.pdbx_strand_id
1 'polypeptide(L)'
;MANTQTADTHRYLKWYDILVVTLILFGWFIFKSNAILLGFIKTGDSGSVGAAVDYLPNFIFQSCMLVLTFVYLKFRHFDFKSLPIRLSWSVLLWVPLVFAAMGLISDMFYSVTGYYNYFDPKILGAIDWSFGAVVTKILALSPMLILYSLLNGFYEEFFFLGLLTSVKDEHKWLVLVYSTIIRISFHTYQGMTSALIIGVVVGLFYYFVYKYLVKNLLPFFLVHALADMFGSSLIYLLVNWG
;
A
#
# COMPACT_ATOMS: atom_id res chain seq x y z
N MET A 1 -34.67 25.51 -20.10
CA MET A 1 -33.27 25.09 -20.09
C MET A 1 -32.91 24.77 -18.64
N ALA A 2 -33.02 23.53 -18.24
CA ALA A 2 -32.78 23.10 -16.87
C ALA A 2 -31.27 22.94 -16.63
N ASN A 3 -30.85 23.48 -15.52
CA ASN A 3 -29.50 23.70 -15.05
C ASN A 3 -28.74 22.37 -14.87
N THR A 4 -28.02 21.92 -15.89
CA THR A 4 -27.15 20.71 -15.86
C THR A 4 -25.82 20.91 -15.12
N GLN A 5 -25.60 22.11 -14.55
CA GLN A 5 -24.33 22.42 -13.85
C GLN A 5 -24.26 21.92 -12.39
N THR A 6 -25.37 21.53 -11.76
CA THR A 6 -25.37 21.17 -10.34
C THR A 6 -25.00 19.70 -10.06
N ALA A 7 -25.05 18.80 -11.05
CA ALA A 7 -24.75 17.38 -10.87
C ALA A 7 -23.26 17.05 -10.85
N ASP A 8 -22.39 17.92 -11.39
CA ASP A 8 -20.96 17.63 -11.57
C ASP A 8 -20.08 18.02 -10.36
N THR A 9 -20.62 18.85 -9.44
CA THR A 9 -19.84 19.40 -8.32
C THR A 9 -19.60 18.43 -7.17
N HIS A 10 -20.35 17.34 -7.08
CA HIS A 10 -20.28 16.38 -5.95
C HIS A 10 -19.43 15.14 -6.22
N ARG A 11 -19.01 14.92 -7.46
CA ARG A 11 -18.27 13.71 -7.86
C ARG A 11 -16.77 13.79 -7.57
N TYR A 12 -16.19 14.98 -7.60
CA TYR A 12 -14.74 15.18 -7.48
C TYR A 12 -14.37 15.79 -6.13
N LEU A 13 -13.34 15.19 -5.51
CA LEU A 13 -12.74 15.76 -4.30
C LEU A 13 -11.98 17.04 -4.66
N LYS A 14 -12.08 18.04 -3.80
CA LYS A 14 -11.31 19.27 -3.90
C LYS A 14 -9.95 19.10 -3.23
N TRP A 15 -8.98 19.95 -3.57
CA TRP A 15 -7.63 19.87 -3.00
C TRP A 15 -7.60 19.87 -1.46
N TYR A 16 -8.47 20.66 -0.82
CA TYR A 16 -8.54 20.71 0.64
C TYR A 16 -9.18 19.45 1.26
N ASP A 17 -10.08 18.78 0.54
CA ASP A 17 -10.61 17.48 0.98
C ASP A 17 -9.50 16.44 1.02
N ILE A 18 -8.65 16.44 -0.01
CA ILE A 18 -7.47 15.58 -0.08
C ILE A 18 -6.52 15.87 1.08
N LEU A 19 -6.24 17.16 1.34
CA LEU A 19 -5.36 17.55 2.44
C LEU A 19 -5.90 17.11 3.80
N VAL A 20 -7.19 17.34 4.07
CA VAL A 20 -7.83 16.92 5.34
C VAL A 20 -7.78 15.41 5.49
N VAL A 21 -8.13 14.64 4.45
CA VAL A 21 -8.07 13.18 4.50
C VAL A 21 -6.64 12.68 4.66
N THR A 22 -5.66 13.31 4.02
CA THR A 22 -4.24 12.99 4.22
C THR A 22 -3.83 13.19 5.68
N LEU A 23 -4.21 14.30 6.29
CA LEU A 23 -3.89 14.57 7.70
C LEU A 23 -4.55 13.57 8.64
N ILE A 24 -5.80 13.19 8.38
CA ILE A 24 -6.49 12.17 9.18
C ILE A 24 -5.79 10.81 9.04
N LEU A 25 -5.57 10.34 7.82
CA LEU A 25 -5.05 9.00 7.59
C LEU A 25 -3.55 8.91 7.85
N PHE A 26 -2.75 9.85 7.37
CA PHE A 26 -1.29 9.72 7.31
C PHE A 26 -0.53 10.74 8.17
N GLY A 27 -1.18 11.77 8.72
CA GLY A 27 -0.48 12.83 9.45
C GLY A 27 0.39 12.31 10.58
N TRP A 28 -0.12 11.37 11.39
CA TRP A 28 0.65 10.74 12.47
C TRP A 28 1.79 9.85 11.93
N PHE A 29 1.52 9.05 10.90
CA PHE A 29 2.53 8.17 10.32
C PHE A 29 3.65 8.96 9.66
N ILE A 30 3.33 10.04 8.93
CA ILE A 30 4.31 10.96 8.35
C ILE A 30 5.19 11.57 9.45
N PHE A 31 4.57 12.12 10.50
CA PHE A 31 5.31 12.70 11.61
C PHE A 31 6.26 11.69 12.25
N LYS A 32 5.72 10.53 12.68
CA LYS A 32 6.50 9.48 13.34
C LYS A 32 7.64 8.96 12.45
N SER A 33 7.36 8.69 11.18
CA SER A 33 8.31 8.14 10.23
C SER A 33 9.49 9.09 10.00
N ASN A 34 9.20 10.38 9.78
CA ASN A 34 10.25 11.38 9.59
C ASN A 34 11.01 11.68 10.90
N ALA A 35 10.34 11.64 12.05
CA ALA A 35 11.01 11.81 13.34
C ALA A 35 12.00 10.65 13.62
N ILE A 36 11.68 9.42 13.19
CA ILE A 36 12.60 8.28 13.24
C ILE A 36 13.78 8.52 12.29
N LEU A 37 13.53 8.90 11.04
CA LEU A 37 14.57 9.17 10.05
C LEU A 37 15.57 10.25 10.53
N LEU A 38 15.06 11.30 11.18
CA LEU A 38 15.85 12.40 11.70
C LEU A 38 16.52 12.11 13.06
N GLY A 39 16.27 10.93 13.63
CA GLY A 39 16.84 10.51 14.91
C GLY A 39 16.21 11.14 16.15
N PHE A 40 15.05 11.84 16.02
CA PHE A 40 14.31 12.39 17.15
C PHE A 40 13.59 11.31 17.94
N ILE A 41 13.20 10.22 17.30
CA ILE A 41 12.61 9.04 17.93
C ILE A 41 13.56 7.87 17.65
N LYS A 42 14.10 7.28 18.71
CA LYS A 42 14.83 6.02 18.57
C LYS A 42 13.82 4.93 18.29
N THR A 43 14.03 4.17 17.23
CA THR A 43 13.39 2.85 17.12
C THR A 43 13.90 2.05 18.32
N GLY A 44 13.00 1.72 19.28
CA GLY A 44 13.37 0.82 20.34
C GLY A 44 14.01 -0.41 19.73
N ASP A 45 14.97 -1.01 20.43
CA ASP A 45 15.64 -2.25 20.00
C ASP A 45 14.59 -3.34 19.68
N SER A 46 13.96 -3.24 18.51
CA SER A 46 13.15 -4.30 17.91
C SER A 46 14.06 -5.48 17.49
N GLY A 47 15.30 -5.46 17.93
CA GLY A 47 16.33 -6.46 17.69
C GLY A 47 16.27 -7.67 18.59
N SER A 48 15.24 -7.86 19.42
CA SER A 48 14.96 -9.19 19.95
C SER A 48 14.30 -10.02 18.82
N VAL A 49 15.12 -10.69 18.05
CA VAL A 49 14.72 -11.81 17.19
C VAL A 49 13.80 -12.70 18.04
N GLY A 50 12.48 -12.65 17.80
CA GLY A 50 11.49 -13.46 18.53
C GLY A 50 10.40 -12.70 19.30
N ALA A 51 10.45 -11.36 19.44
CA ALA A 51 9.33 -10.63 20.00
C ALA A 51 8.17 -10.59 18.97
N ALA A 52 7.05 -11.21 19.29
CA ALA A 52 5.84 -11.12 18.46
C ALA A 52 5.43 -9.66 18.29
N VAL A 53 5.38 -9.17 17.06
CA VAL A 53 4.91 -7.81 16.79
C VAL A 53 3.42 -7.75 17.15
N ASP A 54 3.04 -6.81 18.04
CA ASP A 54 1.64 -6.57 18.36
C ASP A 54 1.02 -5.65 17.32
N TYR A 55 0.21 -6.21 16.44
CA TYR A 55 -0.50 -5.47 15.38
C TYR A 55 -1.79 -4.81 15.86
N LEU A 56 -2.30 -5.17 17.05
CA LEU A 56 -3.59 -4.71 17.53
C LEU A 56 -3.68 -3.19 17.72
N PRO A 57 -2.68 -2.48 18.31
CA PRO A 57 -2.74 -1.03 18.43
C PRO A 57 -2.84 -0.32 17.08
N ASN A 58 -2.06 -0.76 16.09
CA ASN A 58 -2.10 -0.20 14.75
C ASN A 58 -3.43 -0.49 14.04
N PHE A 59 -3.98 -1.70 14.20
CA PHE A 59 -5.29 -2.07 13.69
C PHE A 59 -6.40 -1.17 14.24
N ILE A 60 -6.42 -0.95 15.56
CA ILE A 60 -7.41 -0.07 16.20
C ILE A 60 -7.23 1.37 15.71
N PHE A 61 -5.99 1.88 15.69
CA PHE A 61 -5.70 3.23 15.25
C PHE A 61 -6.17 3.46 13.79
N GLN A 62 -5.78 2.60 12.87
CA GLN A 62 -6.19 2.71 11.46
C GLN A 62 -7.71 2.60 11.29
N SER A 63 -8.37 1.71 12.04
CA SER A 63 -9.83 1.58 12.03
C SER A 63 -10.50 2.89 12.46
N CYS A 64 -10.02 3.53 13.54
CA CYS A 64 -10.54 4.82 13.98
C CYS A 64 -10.34 5.92 12.93
N MET A 65 -9.16 5.99 12.30
CA MET A 65 -8.86 6.99 11.26
C MET A 65 -9.72 6.78 10.01
N LEU A 66 -10.00 5.51 9.64
CA LEU A 66 -10.94 5.21 8.55
C LEU A 66 -12.36 5.67 8.89
N VAL A 67 -12.84 5.40 10.10
CA VAL A 67 -14.17 5.86 10.53
C VAL A 67 -14.26 7.38 10.44
N LEU A 68 -13.26 8.12 10.95
CA LEU A 68 -13.21 9.58 10.84
C LEU A 68 -13.21 10.05 9.38
N THR A 69 -12.44 9.38 8.52
CA THR A 69 -12.40 9.66 7.09
C THR A 69 -13.75 9.43 6.42
N PHE A 70 -14.42 8.31 6.71
CA PHE A 70 -15.76 8.03 6.17
C PHE A 70 -16.79 9.05 6.65
N VAL A 71 -16.75 9.45 7.92
CA VAL A 71 -17.62 10.50 8.46
C VAL A 71 -17.36 11.81 7.72
N TYR A 72 -16.11 12.24 7.58
CA TYR A 72 -15.75 13.44 6.84
C TYR A 72 -16.26 13.40 5.39
N LEU A 73 -15.93 12.32 4.65
CA LEU A 73 -16.35 12.15 3.25
C LEU A 73 -17.89 12.14 3.09
N LYS A 74 -18.61 11.55 4.04
CA LYS A 74 -20.08 11.59 4.07
C LYS A 74 -20.60 13.02 4.22
N PHE A 75 -20.00 13.83 5.11
CA PHE A 75 -20.34 15.26 5.23
C PHE A 75 -20.00 16.06 3.96
N ARG A 76 -18.99 15.61 3.21
CA ARG A 76 -18.62 16.19 1.92
C ARG A 76 -19.45 15.65 0.75
N HIS A 77 -20.46 14.80 1.02
CA HIS A 77 -21.33 14.17 0.02
C HIS A 77 -20.55 13.38 -1.04
N PHE A 78 -19.43 12.75 -0.64
CA PHE A 78 -18.64 11.92 -1.54
C PHE A 78 -19.44 10.68 -1.97
N ASP A 79 -19.43 10.40 -3.27
CA ASP A 79 -20.10 9.21 -3.82
C ASP A 79 -19.20 7.99 -3.75
N PHE A 80 -19.34 7.21 -2.67
CA PHE A 80 -18.59 5.96 -2.49
C PHE A 80 -18.88 4.91 -3.57
N LYS A 81 -20.04 4.97 -4.24
CA LYS A 81 -20.39 4.04 -5.32
C LYS A 81 -19.59 4.31 -6.58
N SER A 82 -18.97 5.48 -6.70
CA SER A 82 -18.09 5.82 -7.81
C SER A 82 -16.74 5.05 -7.75
N LEU A 83 -16.38 4.50 -6.58
CA LEU A 83 -15.16 3.71 -6.43
C LEU A 83 -15.32 2.33 -7.09
N PRO A 84 -14.44 1.95 -8.02
CA PRO A 84 -14.57 0.69 -8.73
C PRO A 84 -14.03 -0.48 -7.89
N ILE A 85 -14.77 -0.87 -6.85
CA ILE A 85 -14.49 -2.05 -6.03
C ILE A 85 -15.43 -3.15 -6.49
N ARG A 86 -14.91 -4.15 -7.22
CA ARG A 86 -15.74 -5.18 -7.83
C ARG A 86 -15.18 -6.56 -7.53
N LEU A 87 -16.02 -7.42 -6.96
CA LEU A 87 -15.73 -8.85 -6.87
C LEU A 87 -16.03 -9.50 -8.24
N SER A 88 -14.99 -9.96 -8.92
CA SER A 88 -15.09 -10.59 -10.24
C SER A 88 -14.03 -11.68 -10.36
N TRP A 89 -14.24 -12.65 -11.25
CA TRP A 89 -13.28 -13.73 -11.51
C TRP A 89 -11.91 -13.22 -11.93
N SER A 90 -11.85 -12.04 -12.57
CA SER A 90 -10.57 -11.40 -12.93
C SER A 90 -9.69 -11.06 -11.73
N VAL A 91 -10.25 -10.90 -10.52
CA VAL A 91 -9.48 -10.67 -9.30
C VAL A 91 -8.52 -11.84 -9.04
N LEU A 92 -8.96 -13.08 -9.25
CA LEU A 92 -8.14 -14.28 -9.08
C LEU A 92 -6.93 -14.31 -10.02
N LEU A 93 -7.03 -13.68 -11.18
CA LEU A 93 -5.92 -13.53 -12.13
C LEU A 93 -5.03 -12.33 -11.78
N TRP A 94 -5.65 -11.17 -11.50
CA TRP A 94 -4.91 -9.94 -11.29
C TRP A 94 -4.10 -9.93 -9.98
N VAL A 95 -4.60 -10.54 -8.91
CA VAL A 95 -3.87 -10.57 -7.63
C VAL A 95 -2.51 -11.26 -7.79
N PRO A 96 -2.39 -12.50 -8.25
CA PRO A 96 -1.08 -13.13 -8.40
C PRO A 96 -0.19 -12.44 -9.44
N LEU A 97 -0.74 -11.94 -10.56
CA LEU A 97 0.04 -11.25 -11.58
C LEU A 97 0.63 -9.92 -11.09
N VAL A 98 -0.20 -9.10 -10.43
CA VAL A 98 0.24 -7.79 -9.91
C VAL A 98 1.21 -7.99 -8.74
N PHE A 99 0.97 -8.97 -7.86
CA PHE A 99 1.89 -9.30 -6.77
C PHE A 99 3.24 -9.78 -7.30
N ALA A 100 3.26 -10.70 -8.25
CA ALA A 100 4.50 -11.20 -8.84
C ALA A 100 5.27 -10.09 -9.58
N ALA A 101 4.58 -9.27 -10.37
CA ALA A 101 5.22 -8.16 -11.08
C ALA A 101 5.77 -7.10 -10.12
N MET A 102 5.01 -6.72 -9.09
CA MET A 102 5.46 -5.82 -8.03
C MET A 102 6.69 -6.39 -7.32
N GLY A 103 6.64 -7.66 -6.93
CA GLY A 103 7.75 -8.32 -6.23
C GLY A 103 9.03 -8.35 -7.06
N LEU A 104 8.95 -8.77 -8.34
CA LEU A 104 10.12 -8.78 -9.24
C LEU A 104 10.68 -7.37 -9.49
N ILE A 105 9.82 -6.37 -9.66
CA ILE A 105 10.25 -4.98 -9.82
C ILE A 105 10.97 -4.52 -8.54
N SER A 106 10.43 -4.82 -7.36
CA SER A 106 11.06 -4.50 -6.09
C SER A 106 12.42 -5.19 -5.94
N ASP A 107 12.50 -6.50 -6.24
CA ASP A 107 13.75 -7.29 -6.19
C ASP A 107 14.82 -6.68 -7.10
N MET A 108 14.44 -6.26 -8.30
CA MET A 108 15.35 -5.61 -9.25
C MET A 108 15.89 -4.28 -8.67
N PHE A 109 15.02 -3.42 -8.15
CA PHE A 109 15.46 -2.13 -7.62
C PHE A 109 16.27 -2.25 -6.33
N TYR A 110 15.94 -3.18 -5.43
CA TYR A 110 16.77 -3.46 -4.26
C TYR A 110 18.17 -3.95 -4.65
N SER A 111 18.25 -4.79 -5.70
CA SER A 111 19.52 -5.30 -6.19
C SER A 111 20.36 -4.22 -6.89
N VAL A 112 19.74 -3.39 -7.74
CA VAL A 112 20.43 -2.29 -8.45
C VAL A 112 20.91 -1.20 -7.48
N THR A 113 20.16 -0.92 -6.42
CA THR A 113 20.57 0.07 -5.40
C THR A 113 21.65 -0.47 -4.45
N GLY A 114 22.03 -1.75 -4.56
CA GLY A 114 22.98 -2.38 -3.67
C GLY A 114 22.48 -2.60 -2.24
N TYR A 115 21.19 -2.37 -1.99
CA TYR A 115 20.58 -2.57 -0.67
C TYR A 115 20.53 -4.06 -0.30
N TYR A 116 20.12 -4.91 -1.25
CA TYR A 116 20.13 -6.36 -1.12
C TYR A 116 20.12 -6.99 -2.53
N ASN A 117 21.04 -7.94 -2.77
CA ASN A 117 21.13 -8.62 -4.06
C ASN A 117 20.27 -9.89 -4.09
N TYR A 118 18.99 -9.75 -4.42
CA TYR A 118 18.08 -10.88 -4.57
C TYR A 118 18.45 -11.85 -5.71
N PHE A 119 19.23 -11.39 -6.70
CA PHE A 119 19.67 -12.20 -7.85
C PHE A 119 21.03 -12.89 -7.63
N ASP A 120 21.53 -12.92 -6.40
CA ASP A 120 22.71 -13.72 -6.07
C ASP A 120 22.44 -15.21 -6.39
N PRO A 121 23.35 -15.91 -7.11
CA PRO A 121 23.18 -17.32 -7.45
C PRO A 121 22.94 -18.24 -6.25
N LYS A 122 23.48 -17.90 -5.07
CA LYS A 122 23.24 -18.66 -3.84
C LYS A 122 21.79 -18.54 -3.38
N ILE A 123 21.21 -17.33 -3.47
CA ILE A 123 19.81 -17.08 -3.12
C ILE A 123 18.89 -17.77 -4.12
N LEU A 124 19.16 -17.62 -5.42
CA LEU A 124 18.37 -18.27 -6.46
C LEU A 124 18.44 -19.81 -6.36
N GLY A 125 19.59 -20.37 -5.96
CA GLY A 125 19.75 -21.81 -5.71
C GLY A 125 19.02 -22.32 -4.47
N ALA A 126 18.64 -21.44 -3.55
CA ALA A 126 17.89 -21.77 -2.33
C ALA A 126 16.35 -21.64 -2.51
N ILE A 127 15.87 -21.35 -3.73
CA ILE A 127 14.43 -21.28 -4.00
C ILE A 127 13.81 -22.67 -3.89
N ASP A 128 12.79 -22.78 -3.05
CA ASP A 128 11.95 -23.96 -2.95
C ASP A 128 10.67 -23.76 -3.79
N TRP A 129 10.65 -24.44 -4.92
CA TRP A 129 9.51 -24.40 -5.85
C TRP A 129 8.34 -25.30 -5.42
N SER A 130 8.41 -25.94 -4.25
CA SER A 130 7.33 -26.78 -3.79
C SER A 130 6.11 -25.96 -3.33
N PHE A 131 4.93 -26.42 -3.70
CA PHE A 131 3.69 -25.84 -3.18
C PHE A 131 3.61 -25.93 -1.65
N GLY A 132 4.20 -26.99 -1.07
CA GLY A 132 4.27 -27.20 0.38
C GLY A 132 4.98 -26.07 1.13
N ALA A 133 6.08 -25.53 0.58
CA ALA A 133 6.82 -24.43 1.19
C ALA A 133 5.94 -23.16 1.30
N VAL A 134 5.18 -22.84 0.25
CA VAL A 134 4.26 -21.70 0.27
C VAL A 134 3.12 -21.90 1.27
N VAL A 135 2.54 -23.11 1.30
CA VAL A 135 1.47 -23.44 2.27
C VAL A 135 1.96 -23.32 3.71
N THR A 136 3.18 -23.81 4.01
CA THR A 136 3.76 -23.69 5.35
C THR A 136 3.90 -22.23 5.79
N LYS A 137 4.35 -21.35 4.89
CA LYS A 137 4.44 -19.90 5.17
C LYS A 137 3.07 -19.28 5.44
N ILE A 138 2.05 -19.67 4.68
CA ILE A 138 0.67 -19.19 4.90
C ILE A 138 0.16 -19.64 6.27
N LEU A 139 0.37 -20.90 6.64
CA LEU A 139 -0.07 -21.45 7.92
C LEU A 139 0.69 -20.88 9.13
N ALA A 140 1.87 -20.32 8.92
CA ALA A 140 2.65 -19.64 9.96
C ALA A 140 2.14 -18.21 10.27
N LEU A 141 1.26 -17.64 9.43
CA LEU A 141 0.73 -16.29 9.66
C LEU A 141 -0.17 -16.24 10.90
N SER A 142 0.06 -15.27 11.76
CA SER A 142 -0.86 -15.03 12.86
C SER A 142 -2.19 -14.44 12.35
N PRO A 143 -3.34 -14.81 12.94
CA PRO A 143 -4.64 -14.23 12.56
C PRO A 143 -4.66 -12.70 12.64
N MET A 144 -3.96 -12.11 13.62
CA MET A 144 -3.91 -10.68 13.79
C MET A 144 -3.09 -9.99 12.69
N LEU A 145 -2.01 -10.62 12.22
CA LEU A 145 -1.26 -10.13 11.06
C LEU A 145 -2.14 -10.13 9.81
N ILE A 146 -2.90 -11.19 9.57
CA ILE A 146 -3.81 -11.27 8.41
C ILE A 146 -4.85 -10.15 8.46
N LEU A 147 -5.52 -9.96 9.61
CA LEU A 147 -6.53 -8.92 9.78
C LEU A 147 -5.93 -7.52 9.61
N TYR A 148 -4.77 -7.28 10.21
CA TYR A 148 -4.07 -6.01 10.08
C TYR A 148 -3.66 -5.73 8.62
N SER A 149 -3.07 -6.70 7.94
CA SER A 149 -2.63 -6.54 6.54
C SER A 149 -3.81 -6.28 5.59
N LEU A 150 -4.94 -6.97 5.78
CA LEU A 150 -6.16 -6.71 5.01
C LEU A 150 -6.68 -5.28 5.25
N LEU A 151 -6.68 -4.82 6.50
CA LEU A 151 -7.06 -3.45 6.83
C LEU A 151 -6.08 -2.45 6.23
N ASN A 152 -4.77 -2.68 6.37
CA ASN A 152 -3.74 -1.76 5.89
C ASN A 152 -3.75 -1.65 4.36
N GLY A 153 -3.85 -2.77 3.65
CA GLY A 153 -3.98 -2.76 2.19
C GLY A 153 -5.22 -2.00 1.71
N PHE A 154 -6.36 -2.16 2.40
CA PHE A 154 -7.54 -1.33 2.15
C PHE A 154 -7.27 0.13 2.49
N TYR A 155 -6.73 0.43 3.67
CA TYR A 155 -6.46 1.77 4.20
C TYR A 155 -5.61 2.61 3.24
N GLU A 156 -4.50 2.05 2.79
CA GLU A 156 -3.58 2.75 1.91
C GLU A 156 -4.14 2.88 0.49
N GLU A 157 -4.57 1.79 -0.13
CA GLU A 157 -4.99 1.85 -1.53
C GLU A 157 -6.37 2.49 -1.72
N PHE A 158 -7.23 2.48 -0.71
CA PHE A 158 -8.43 3.32 -0.70
C PHE A 158 -8.08 4.81 -0.84
N PHE A 159 -7.05 5.27 -0.15
CA PHE A 159 -6.57 6.64 -0.29
C PHE A 159 -5.84 6.86 -1.62
N PHE A 160 -4.79 6.10 -1.89
CA PHE A 160 -3.89 6.36 -3.02
C PHE A 160 -4.50 6.09 -4.39
N LEU A 161 -5.21 4.99 -4.54
CA LEU A 161 -5.84 4.61 -5.80
C LEU A 161 -7.33 4.93 -5.84
N GLY A 162 -8.02 4.99 -4.71
CA GLY A 162 -9.42 5.34 -4.63
C GLY A 162 -9.64 6.85 -4.61
N LEU A 163 -9.33 7.51 -3.49
CA LEU A 163 -9.65 8.92 -3.29
C LEU A 163 -8.81 9.86 -4.16
N LEU A 164 -7.49 9.65 -4.23
CA LEU A 164 -6.62 10.52 -5.02
C LEU A 164 -6.91 10.46 -6.53
N THR A 165 -7.41 9.32 -7.03
CA THR A 165 -7.82 9.23 -8.45
C THR A 165 -9.24 9.72 -8.71
N SER A 166 -10.00 10.08 -7.66
CA SER A 166 -11.34 10.68 -7.74
C SER A 166 -11.32 12.20 -7.95
N VAL A 167 -10.18 12.76 -8.37
CA VAL A 167 -10.03 14.14 -8.78
C VAL A 167 -10.24 14.29 -10.30
N LYS A 168 -10.42 15.52 -10.77
CA LYS A 168 -10.50 15.79 -12.21
C LYS A 168 -9.21 15.38 -12.93
N ASP A 169 -9.37 14.82 -14.13
CA ASP A 169 -8.23 14.33 -14.93
C ASP A 169 -7.17 15.40 -15.27
N GLU A 170 -7.57 16.67 -15.31
CA GLU A 170 -6.64 17.80 -15.50
C GLU A 170 -5.57 17.91 -14.41
N HIS A 171 -5.86 17.39 -13.19
CA HIS A 171 -4.95 17.41 -12.03
C HIS A 171 -4.21 16.10 -11.80
N LYS A 172 -4.39 15.09 -12.67
CA LYS A 172 -3.86 13.73 -12.46
C LYS A 172 -2.36 13.67 -12.17
N TRP A 173 -1.55 14.48 -12.86
CA TRP A 173 -0.11 14.50 -12.65
C TRP A 173 0.30 15.16 -11.34
N LEU A 174 -0.38 16.24 -10.96
CA LEU A 174 -0.17 16.89 -9.67
C LEU A 174 -0.50 15.92 -8.52
N VAL A 175 -1.61 15.22 -8.65
CA VAL A 175 -2.06 14.22 -7.67
C VAL A 175 -1.11 13.04 -7.61
N LEU A 176 -0.56 12.59 -8.75
CA LEU A 176 0.43 11.52 -8.78
C LEU A 176 1.72 11.92 -8.04
N VAL A 177 2.23 13.13 -8.28
CA VAL A 177 3.39 13.67 -7.55
C VAL A 177 3.08 13.76 -6.06
N TYR A 178 1.93 14.30 -5.69
CA TYR A 178 1.47 14.38 -4.31
C TYR A 178 1.42 13.00 -3.65
N SER A 179 0.77 12.03 -4.31
CA SER A 179 0.69 10.64 -3.88
C SER A 179 2.07 10.05 -3.58
N THR A 180 3.01 10.25 -4.50
CA THR A 180 4.39 9.76 -4.37
C THR A 180 5.09 10.38 -3.15
N ILE A 181 4.97 11.70 -2.96
CA ILE A 181 5.55 12.40 -1.81
C ILE A 181 4.98 11.85 -0.49
N ILE A 182 3.67 11.67 -0.40
CA ILE A 182 3.03 11.13 0.80
C ILE A 182 3.50 9.70 1.06
N ARG A 183 3.52 8.81 0.03
CA ARG A 183 4.01 7.44 0.17
C ARG A 183 5.46 7.40 0.68
N ILE A 184 6.35 8.19 0.12
CA ILE A 184 7.74 8.29 0.59
C ILE A 184 7.75 8.74 2.06
N SER A 185 7.03 9.83 2.38
CA SER A 185 7.11 10.48 3.69
C SER A 185 6.73 9.59 4.86
N PHE A 186 5.76 8.69 4.72
CA PHE A 186 5.37 7.81 5.82
C PHE A 186 6.10 6.46 5.81
N HIS A 187 6.90 6.15 4.76
CA HIS A 187 7.76 4.96 4.71
C HIS A 187 9.22 5.22 5.09
N THR A 188 9.61 6.47 5.39
CA THR A 188 11.01 6.82 5.72
C THR A 188 11.55 6.08 6.95
N TYR A 189 10.67 5.56 7.83
CA TYR A 189 11.07 4.71 8.97
C TYR A 189 11.75 3.40 8.55
N GLN A 190 11.54 2.93 7.31
CA GLN A 190 12.21 1.75 6.74
C GLN A 190 13.55 2.08 6.07
N GLY A 191 14.02 3.33 6.19
CA GLY A 191 15.17 3.85 5.47
C GLY A 191 14.79 4.47 4.12
N MET A 192 15.61 5.43 3.66
CA MET A 192 15.30 6.22 2.47
C MET A 192 15.22 5.36 1.20
N THR A 193 16.08 4.34 1.05
CA THR A 193 16.06 3.45 -0.13
C THR A 193 14.73 2.71 -0.22
N SER A 194 14.26 2.09 0.86
CA SER A 194 12.96 1.41 0.90
C SER A 194 11.81 2.38 0.65
N ALA A 195 11.85 3.56 1.27
CA ALA A 195 10.83 4.60 1.07
C ALA A 195 10.73 5.04 -0.39
N LEU A 196 11.86 5.19 -1.09
CA LEU A 196 11.90 5.53 -2.51
C LEU A 196 11.38 4.38 -3.39
N ILE A 197 11.76 3.14 -3.10
CA ILE A 197 11.28 1.98 -3.87
C ILE A 197 9.77 1.83 -3.68
N ILE A 198 9.26 1.89 -2.46
CA ILE A 198 7.81 1.77 -2.17
C ILE A 198 7.05 2.99 -2.74
N GLY A 199 7.52 4.20 -2.46
CA GLY A 199 6.80 5.42 -2.83
C GLY A 199 6.85 5.75 -4.32
N VAL A 200 8.01 5.58 -4.97
CA VAL A 200 8.18 5.88 -6.40
C VAL A 200 7.89 4.64 -7.24
N VAL A 201 8.65 3.57 -7.05
CA VAL A 201 8.61 2.44 -7.98
C VAL A 201 7.28 1.68 -7.86
N VAL A 202 6.96 1.20 -6.66
CA VAL A 202 5.71 0.46 -6.42
C VAL A 202 4.50 1.39 -6.55
N GLY A 203 4.58 2.62 -6.05
CA GLY A 203 3.50 3.60 -6.15
C GLY A 203 3.13 3.94 -7.60
N LEU A 204 4.12 4.22 -8.46
CA LEU A 204 3.88 4.45 -9.89
C LEU A 204 3.38 3.19 -10.60
N PHE A 205 3.99 2.03 -10.31
CA PHE A 205 3.53 0.76 -10.85
C PHE A 205 2.05 0.52 -10.53
N TYR A 206 1.62 0.66 -9.28
CA TYR A 206 0.23 0.50 -8.88
C TYR A 206 -0.69 1.49 -9.61
N TYR A 207 -0.30 2.77 -9.65
CA TYR A 207 -1.09 3.79 -10.32
C TYR A 207 -1.32 3.45 -11.81
N PHE A 208 -0.26 3.12 -12.55
CA PHE A 208 -0.36 2.84 -13.98
C PHE A 208 -1.13 1.54 -14.26
N VAL A 209 -0.87 0.47 -13.51
CA VAL A 209 -1.59 -0.79 -13.65
C VAL A 209 -3.07 -0.62 -13.32
N TYR A 210 -3.39 0.11 -12.24
CA TYR A 210 -4.76 0.43 -11.88
C TYR A 210 -5.46 1.28 -12.94
N LYS A 211 -4.87 2.41 -13.32
CA LYS A 211 -5.52 3.39 -14.20
C LYS A 211 -5.75 2.86 -15.61
N TYR A 212 -4.80 2.08 -16.13
CA TYR A 212 -4.81 1.70 -17.55
C TYR A 212 -5.17 0.24 -17.82
N LEU A 213 -4.91 -0.67 -16.88
CA LEU A 213 -5.10 -2.11 -17.12
C LEU A 213 -6.28 -2.68 -16.33
N VAL A 214 -6.23 -2.61 -15.00
CA VAL A 214 -7.14 -3.38 -14.12
C VAL A 214 -8.46 -2.64 -13.86
N LYS A 215 -8.42 -1.35 -13.61
CA LYS A 215 -9.60 -0.48 -13.34
C LYS A 215 -10.54 -1.04 -12.26
N ASN A 216 -9.98 -1.75 -11.30
CA ASN A 216 -10.65 -2.32 -10.14
C ASN A 216 -9.71 -2.20 -8.94
N LEU A 217 -10.18 -1.66 -7.81
CA LEU A 217 -9.37 -1.43 -6.62
C LEU A 217 -9.11 -2.73 -5.82
N LEU A 218 -10.04 -3.67 -5.86
CA LEU A 218 -9.96 -4.88 -5.03
C LEU A 218 -8.67 -5.68 -5.20
N PRO A 219 -8.14 -5.93 -6.42
CA PRO A 219 -6.84 -6.58 -6.57
C PRO A 219 -5.71 -5.86 -5.83
N PHE A 220 -5.68 -4.52 -5.82
CA PHE A 220 -4.61 -3.76 -5.18
C PHE A 220 -4.70 -3.80 -3.65
N PHE A 221 -5.90 -3.79 -3.08
CA PHE A 221 -6.10 -4.03 -1.64
C PHE A 221 -5.52 -5.38 -1.21
N LEU A 222 -5.79 -6.42 -2.01
CA LEU A 222 -5.31 -7.77 -1.72
C LEU A 222 -3.81 -7.93 -1.97
N VAL A 223 -3.28 -7.34 -3.04
CA VAL A 223 -1.83 -7.37 -3.33
C VAL A 223 -1.04 -6.65 -2.25
N HIS A 224 -1.52 -5.50 -1.80
CA HIS A 224 -0.90 -4.77 -0.70
C HIS A 224 -0.93 -5.60 0.60
N ALA A 225 -2.07 -6.18 0.93
CA ALA A 225 -2.18 -7.08 2.08
C ALA A 225 -1.21 -8.27 2.00
N LEU A 226 -1.04 -8.87 0.82
CA LEU A 226 -0.04 -9.93 0.60
C LEU A 226 1.39 -9.41 0.79
N ALA A 227 1.68 -8.18 0.36
CA ALA A 227 2.99 -7.57 0.57
C ALA A 227 3.27 -7.31 2.06
N ASP A 228 2.27 -6.95 2.85
CA ASP A 228 2.39 -6.82 4.30
C ASP A 228 2.62 -8.16 5.01
N MET A 229 1.99 -9.24 4.51
CA MET A 229 2.12 -10.58 5.08
C MET A 229 3.44 -11.25 4.73
N PHE A 230 3.91 -11.09 3.50
CA PHE A 230 5.01 -11.87 2.93
C PHE A 230 6.23 -11.02 2.50
N GLY A 231 6.13 -9.71 2.60
CA GLY A 231 7.11 -8.78 2.05
C GLY A 231 6.85 -8.42 0.58
N SER A 232 7.54 -7.40 0.11
CA SER A 232 7.44 -6.91 -1.26
C SER A 232 8.43 -7.56 -2.24
N SER A 233 9.09 -8.67 -1.84
CA SER A 233 10.02 -9.43 -2.67
C SER A 233 9.41 -10.76 -3.06
N LEU A 234 9.38 -11.05 -4.37
CA LEU A 234 8.94 -12.34 -4.87
C LEU A 234 9.99 -13.43 -4.61
N ILE A 235 11.27 -13.12 -4.78
CA ILE A 235 12.37 -14.06 -4.57
C ILE A 235 12.43 -14.43 -3.09
N TYR A 236 12.32 -13.45 -2.18
CA TYR A 236 12.27 -13.71 -0.74
C TYR A 236 11.11 -14.65 -0.35
N LEU A 237 9.94 -14.47 -0.95
CA LEU A 237 8.81 -15.35 -0.70
C LEU A 237 9.11 -16.81 -1.09
N LEU A 238 9.85 -17.02 -2.19
CA LEU A 238 10.12 -18.34 -2.74
C LEU A 238 11.34 -19.04 -2.08
N VAL A 239 12.25 -18.28 -1.46
CA VAL A 239 13.40 -18.86 -0.75
C VAL A 239 12.94 -19.50 0.55
N ASN A 240 13.43 -20.70 0.80
CA ASN A 240 13.24 -21.37 2.08
C ASN A 240 14.31 -20.89 3.07
N TRP A 241 13.92 -19.99 3.96
CA TRP A 241 14.78 -19.57 5.08
C TRP A 241 14.57 -20.60 6.20
N GLY A 242 15.41 -21.67 6.20
CA GLY A 242 15.45 -22.66 7.26
C GLY A 242 16.01 -22.11 8.56
#